data_f33f73e7dbe989fc0d3d88968424f059
#
_entry.id   f33f73e7dbe989fc0d3d88968424f059
#
_cell.length_a   1.000
_cell.length_b   1.000
_cell.length_c   1.000
_cell.angle_alpha   90.00
_cell.angle_beta   90.00
_cell.angle_gamma   90.00
#
_symmetry.space_group_name_H-M   'P 1'
#
loop_
_entity.id
_entity.type
_entity.pdbx_description
1 polymer ?
#
loop_
_entity_poly.entity_id
_entity_poly.type
_entity_poly.pdbx_seq_one_letter_code
_entity_poly.pdbx_strand_id
1 'polypeptide(L)'
;MIMRTKREQLFTKLIRKCGAFLLIMAMVLSMAACGSEKSGTTEAAQGTATTENKADDVTIRIGSLKGPTSMGLVNLRKAVESGDADAGYKGKYTFTMETQADVIAASIVSGDLDIALVPANLAAVLYKKTEGKVKVLSINTMGVLECVTGDANIKSVKDLAGKTVYSTGQGTTPEYALRFLLEQYDVKDCTIEFKSEATEIASLLKEDATKIAVLPQPFATVAQVQNEAVKRAFTLYDAWSELNVDSQLVTGLTIVRSEFLEQHPAAVKTFMQDAAKSVEAAKNDTEKTAELIAEYGIIEKAPIAKKALPECNLVSTSGEEMKKTVSGYLKTLFDQDPKSVGGALPAEDFYYLGE
;
A
#
# COMPACT_ATOMS: atom_id res chain seq x y z
N MET A 1 -45.59 1.22 -34.28
CA MET A 1 -46.63 0.49 -33.53
C MET A 1 -45.97 -0.64 -32.77
N ILE A 2 -45.39 -0.27 -31.68
CA ILE A 2 -45.41 -0.77 -30.31
C ILE A 2 -45.19 -2.29 -30.16
N MET A 3 -43.95 -2.63 -29.84
CA MET A 3 -43.64 -3.81 -29.05
C MET A 3 -43.16 -3.37 -27.65
N ARG A 4 -44.09 -3.36 -26.69
CA ARG A 4 -43.78 -3.27 -25.26
C ARG A 4 -43.41 -4.68 -24.75
N THR A 5 -42.21 -4.78 -24.23
CA THR A 5 -41.56 -6.02 -23.89
C THR A 5 -41.99 -6.60 -22.52
N LYS A 6 -41.98 -7.90 -22.44
CA LYS A 6 -42.30 -8.80 -21.31
C LYS A 6 -41.65 -8.50 -19.95
N ARG A 7 -40.90 -7.41 -19.82
CA ARG A 7 -40.18 -7.05 -18.57
C ARG A 7 -41.01 -6.32 -17.55
N GLU A 8 -42.09 -5.62 -17.95
CA GLU A 8 -42.95 -4.89 -17.02
C GLU A 8 -44.01 -5.77 -16.32
N GLN A 9 -44.30 -6.97 -16.83
CA GLN A 9 -45.28 -7.87 -16.20
C GLN A 9 -44.68 -8.73 -15.05
N LEU A 10 -43.34 -8.80 -14.94
CA LEU A 10 -42.69 -9.52 -13.81
C LEU A 10 -42.58 -8.66 -12.54
N PHE A 11 -42.53 -7.32 -12.70
CA PHE A 11 -42.35 -6.43 -11.56
C PHE A 11 -43.62 -6.24 -10.73
N THR A 12 -44.78 -6.37 -11.33
CA THR A 12 -46.08 -6.17 -10.65
C THR A 12 -46.57 -7.38 -9.87
N LYS A 13 -45.99 -8.58 -10.09
CA LYS A 13 -46.32 -9.80 -9.34
C LYS A 13 -45.52 -10.01 -8.05
N LEU A 14 -44.40 -9.27 -7.87
CA LEU A 14 -43.54 -9.43 -6.69
C LEU A 14 -43.97 -8.55 -5.49
N ILE A 15 -44.75 -7.51 -5.73
CA ILE A 15 -45.19 -6.54 -4.68
C ILE A 15 -46.45 -7.01 -3.91
N ARG A 16 -47.09 -8.07 -4.35
CA ARG A 16 -48.38 -8.50 -3.78
C ARG A 16 -48.30 -9.64 -2.74
N LYS A 17 -47.07 -10.09 -2.34
CA LYS A 17 -46.86 -11.18 -1.39
C LYS A 17 -46.13 -10.86 -0.08
N CYS A 18 -45.82 -9.60 0.19
CA CYS A 18 -45.19 -9.18 1.46
C CYS A 18 -46.06 -8.20 2.26
N GLY A 19 -47.34 -8.51 2.39
CA GLY A 19 -48.25 -7.71 3.19
C GLY A 19 -49.10 -8.57 4.07
N ALA A 20 -48.55 -9.27 5.07
CA ALA A 20 -49.28 -9.86 6.20
C ALA A 20 -48.28 -10.54 7.13
N PHE A 21 -47.71 -9.85 8.08
CA PHE A 21 -47.31 -10.39 9.41
C PHE A 21 -46.86 -9.18 10.26
N LEU A 22 -47.90 -8.51 10.78
CA LEU A 22 -47.76 -7.55 11.88
C LEU A 22 -48.77 -7.98 12.95
N LEU A 23 -48.37 -7.87 14.19
CA LEU A 23 -49.13 -8.03 15.43
C LEU A 23 -49.15 -9.44 16.05
N ILE A 24 -48.60 -9.44 17.22
CA ILE A 24 -48.92 -10.17 18.50
C ILE A 24 -47.55 -10.36 19.19
N MET A 25 -47.23 -9.90 20.39
CA MET A 25 -47.97 -9.51 21.56
C MET A 25 -47.03 -8.98 22.62
N ALA A 26 -47.51 -8.02 23.34
CA ALA A 26 -46.94 -7.44 24.54
C ALA A 26 -47.24 -8.32 25.79
N MET A 27 -46.51 -8.00 26.87
CA MET A 27 -46.78 -8.27 28.27
C MET A 27 -46.52 -9.68 28.85
N VAL A 28 -45.51 -9.74 29.70
CA VAL A 28 -45.71 -10.19 31.09
C VAL A 28 -44.75 -9.44 32.02
N LEU A 29 -45.31 -8.54 32.84
CA LEU A 29 -44.76 -8.09 34.13
C LEU A 29 -45.14 -9.15 35.16
N SER A 30 -44.23 -9.52 36.08
CA SER A 30 -44.61 -9.84 37.45
C SER A 30 -43.47 -9.68 38.41
N MET A 31 -43.79 -8.93 39.44
CA MET A 31 -43.07 -8.62 40.68
C MET A 31 -42.92 -9.83 41.58
N ALA A 32 -41.91 -9.77 42.43
CA ALA A 32 -41.94 -10.13 43.86
C ALA A 32 -40.59 -9.78 44.44
N ALA A 33 -40.47 -9.02 45.27
CA ALA A 33 -40.50 -8.40 46.57
C ALA A 33 -39.81 -9.20 47.69
N CYS A 34 -38.95 -8.46 48.40
CA CYS A 34 -38.54 -8.50 49.80
C CYS A 34 -37.77 -9.69 50.39
N GLY A 35 -36.64 -9.31 51.04
CA GLY A 35 -36.17 -9.99 52.21
C GLY A 35 -34.74 -9.71 52.66
N SER A 36 -34.58 -8.65 53.50
CA SER A 36 -33.75 -8.58 54.72
C SER A 36 -32.22 -8.59 54.68
N GLU A 37 -31.73 -7.51 55.29
CA GLU A 37 -30.39 -7.12 55.73
C GLU A 37 -29.52 -8.25 56.32
N LYS A 38 -28.19 -8.18 56.01
CA LYS A 38 -27.15 -8.12 57.04
C LYS A 38 -25.85 -7.52 56.52
N SER A 39 -25.38 -6.53 57.25
CA SER A 39 -24.10 -5.84 57.26
C SER A 39 -22.89 -6.79 57.18
N GLY A 40 -21.90 -6.42 56.37
CA GLY A 40 -20.58 -7.00 56.37
C GLY A 40 -19.64 -6.16 55.49
N THR A 41 -18.93 -5.22 56.11
CA THR A 41 -17.82 -4.46 55.55
C THR A 41 -16.72 -5.38 55.08
N THR A 42 -16.35 -5.31 53.79
CA THR A 42 -15.04 -5.78 53.38
C THR A 42 -14.58 -4.93 52.17
N GLU A 43 -13.36 -4.49 52.26
CA GLU A 43 -12.64 -3.55 51.39
C GLU A 43 -12.73 -3.87 49.91
N ALA A 44 -12.93 -2.80 49.13
CA ALA A 44 -12.85 -2.83 47.68
C ALA A 44 -11.37 -2.97 47.25
N ALA A 45 -10.99 -4.16 46.84
CA ALA A 45 -9.84 -4.33 45.96
C ALA A 45 -10.25 -3.84 44.56
N GLN A 46 -9.76 -2.70 44.14
CA GLN A 46 -9.77 -2.22 42.78
C GLN A 46 -8.92 -3.19 41.92
N GLY A 47 -9.53 -4.22 41.40
CA GLY A 47 -9.00 -4.97 40.31
C GLY A 47 -9.10 -4.12 39.07
N THR A 48 -7.98 -3.57 38.59
CA THR A 48 -7.80 -3.08 37.23
C THR A 48 -8.07 -4.25 36.29
N ALA A 49 -9.29 -4.32 35.80
CA ALA A 49 -9.61 -5.20 34.67
C ALA A 49 -8.82 -4.68 33.44
N THR A 50 -7.68 -5.27 33.20
CA THR A 50 -7.04 -5.22 31.88
C THR A 50 -8.04 -5.86 30.92
N THR A 51 -8.76 -5.05 30.17
CA THR A 51 -9.56 -5.49 29.03
C THR A 51 -8.53 -6.02 28.02
N GLU A 52 -8.29 -7.35 28.03
CA GLU A 52 -7.72 -8.02 26.88
C GLU A 52 -8.70 -7.78 25.74
N ASN A 53 -8.33 -6.83 24.83
CA ASN A 53 -9.00 -6.67 23.55
C ASN A 53 -8.90 -8.02 22.82
N LYS A 54 -9.96 -8.81 22.87
CA LYS A 54 -10.12 -9.94 21.96
C LYS A 54 -9.93 -9.38 20.57
N ALA A 55 -8.93 -9.88 19.84
CA ALA A 55 -8.78 -9.59 18.43
C ALA A 55 -10.12 -9.87 17.74
N ASP A 56 -10.63 -8.90 16.97
CA ASP A 56 -11.84 -9.08 16.20
C ASP A 56 -11.64 -10.28 15.27
N ASP A 57 -12.59 -11.22 15.26
CA ASP A 57 -12.55 -12.41 14.42
C ASP A 57 -12.97 -12.05 12.97
N VAL A 58 -12.25 -11.10 12.38
CA VAL A 58 -12.49 -10.61 11.02
C VAL A 58 -11.32 -10.97 10.11
N THR A 59 -11.62 -11.31 8.86
CA THR A 59 -10.63 -11.51 7.82
C THR A 59 -10.41 -10.19 7.07
N ILE A 60 -9.18 -9.68 7.07
CA ILE A 60 -8.80 -8.46 6.37
C ILE A 60 -8.45 -8.77 4.92
N ARG A 61 -9.06 -8.07 3.97
CA ARG A 61 -8.80 -8.18 2.54
C ARG A 61 -7.73 -7.17 2.14
N ILE A 62 -6.56 -7.67 1.75
CA ILE A 62 -5.37 -6.86 1.47
C ILE A 62 -5.09 -6.86 -0.02
N GLY A 63 -4.93 -5.66 -0.60
CA GLY A 63 -4.46 -5.48 -1.97
C GLY A 63 -3.05 -4.89 -2.01
N SER A 64 -2.22 -5.35 -2.96
CA SER A 64 -0.88 -4.81 -3.16
C SER A 64 -0.47 -4.84 -4.63
N LEU A 65 0.53 -4.03 -4.99
CA LEU A 65 1.10 -4.03 -6.33
C LEU A 65 2.23 -5.04 -6.45
N LYS A 66 2.34 -5.67 -7.63
CA LYS A 66 3.46 -6.54 -8.00
C LYS A 66 4.76 -5.73 -7.98
N GLY A 67 5.58 -5.95 -6.98
CA GLY A 67 6.82 -5.20 -6.75
C GLY A 67 7.16 -5.07 -5.26
N PRO A 68 7.88 -4.02 -4.85
CA PRO A 68 8.37 -3.85 -3.47
C PRO A 68 7.24 -3.88 -2.44
N THR A 69 6.08 -3.29 -2.74
CA THR A 69 4.94 -3.26 -1.82
C THR A 69 4.42 -4.65 -1.45
N SER A 70 4.46 -5.62 -2.39
CA SER A 70 4.09 -7.01 -2.11
C SER A 70 5.19 -7.79 -1.41
N MET A 71 6.47 -7.46 -1.68
CA MET A 71 7.62 -8.20 -1.17
C MET A 71 7.71 -8.18 0.36
N GLY A 72 7.31 -7.07 1.00
CA GLY A 72 7.28 -6.95 2.45
C GLY A 72 6.27 -7.88 3.14
N LEU A 73 5.26 -8.38 2.40
CA LEU A 73 4.19 -9.21 2.96
C LEU A 73 4.30 -10.70 2.63
N VAL A 74 5.31 -11.16 1.86
CA VAL A 74 5.36 -12.56 1.39
C VAL A 74 5.50 -13.57 2.53
N ASN A 75 6.21 -13.21 3.61
CA ASN A 75 6.37 -14.08 4.78
C ASN A 75 5.04 -14.21 5.54
N LEU A 76 4.32 -13.10 5.74
CA LEU A 76 2.97 -13.10 6.33
C LEU A 76 2.00 -13.93 5.48
N ARG A 77 1.98 -13.68 4.18
CA ARG A 77 1.13 -14.39 3.23
C ARG A 77 1.37 -15.91 3.28
N LYS A 78 2.62 -16.34 3.22
CA LYS A 78 2.99 -17.76 3.28
C LYS A 78 2.53 -18.42 4.56
N ALA A 79 2.77 -17.80 5.71
CA ALA A 79 2.37 -18.33 7.00
C ALA A 79 0.85 -18.51 7.11
N VAL A 80 0.08 -17.52 6.65
CA VAL A 80 -1.40 -17.58 6.65
C VAL A 80 -1.92 -18.66 5.71
N GLU A 81 -1.41 -18.72 4.47
CA GLU A 81 -1.86 -19.70 3.46
C GLU A 81 -1.47 -21.15 3.83
N SER A 82 -0.35 -21.34 4.53
CA SER A 82 0.07 -22.65 5.02
C SER A 82 -0.53 -23.05 6.37
N GLY A 83 -1.22 -22.12 7.06
CA GLY A 83 -1.74 -22.36 8.40
C GLY A 83 -0.63 -22.51 9.46
N ASP A 84 0.55 -21.91 9.23
CA ASP A 84 1.70 -21.99 10.13
C ASP A 84 1.49 -21.12 11.37
N ALA A 85 0.95 -21.71 12.43
CA ALA A 85 0.73 -21.05 13.71
C ALA A 85 2.05 -20.70 14.42
N ASP A 86 3.12 -21.45 14.17
CA ASP A 86 4.44 -21.24 14.80
C ASP A 86 5.15 -20.00 14.21
N ALA A 87 4.76 -19.56 13.03
CA ALA A 87 5.20 -18.29 12.46
C ALA A 87 4.78 -17.08 13.32
N GLY A 88 3.79 -17.24 14.22
CA GLY A 88 3.40 -16.27 15.23
C GLY A 88 2.75 -15.01 14.67
N TYR A 89 2.11 -15.08 13.50
CA TYR A 89 1.18 -14.07 13.00
C TYR A 89 -0.20 -14.28 13.62
N LYS A 90 -0.92 -13.19 13.88
CA LYS A 90 -2.13 -13.26 14.72
C LYS A 90 -3.41 -12.95 13.96
N GLY A 91 -3.32 -12.24 12.84
CA GLY A 91 -4.49 -11.83 12.06
C GLY A 91 -4.94 -12.89 11.05
N LYS A 92 -6.15 -12.68 10.51
CA LYS A 92 -6.70 -13.44 9.39
C LYS A 92 -6.69 -12.56 8.14
N TYR A 93 -6.11 -13.06 7.04
CA TYR A 93 -5.88 -12.25 5.85
C TYR A 93 -6.21 -13.00 4.57
N THR A 94 -6.68 -12.24 3.57
CA THR A 94 -6.64 -12.64 2.15
C THR A 94 -5.83 -11.64 1.36
N PHE A 95 -5.15 -12.10 0.31
CA PHE A 95 -4.21 -11.28 -0.45
C PHE A 95 -4.56 -11.25 -1.93
N THR A 96 -4.64 -10.04 -2.48
CA THR A 96 -4.76 -9.78 -3.91
C THR A 96 -3.53 -9.00 -4.36
N MET A 97 -2.94 -9.41 -5.48
CA MET A 97 -1.78 -8.72 -6.07
C MET A 97 -2.10 -8.35 -7.52
N GLU A 98 -1.93 -7.07 -7.85
CA GLU A 98 -2.22 -6.51 -9.17
C GLU A 98 -0.98 -5.83 -9.76
N THR A 99 -0.95 -5.66 -11.08
CA THR A 99 0.12 -4.92 -11.76
C THR A 99 -0.21 -3.44 -11.92
N GLN A 100 -1.50 -3.09 -11.89
CA GLN A 100 -2.00 -1.74 -12.14
C GLN A 100 -2.53 -1.10 -10.84
N ALA A 101 -2.06 0.10 -10.56
CA ALA A 101 -2.43 0.83 -9.34
C ALA A 101 -3.89 1.28 -9.30
N ASP A 102 -4.49 1.54 -10.46
CA ASP A 102 -5.90 1.93 -10.60
C ASP A 102 -6.86 0.79 -10.26
N VAL A 103 -6.50 -0.47 -10.52
CA VAL A 103 -7.28 -1.65 -10.11
C VAL A 103 -7.35 -1.73 -8.58
N ILE A 104 -6.22 -1.60 -7.89
CA ILE A 104 -6.18 -1.57 -6.42
C ILE A 104 -6.97 -0.37 -5.89
N ALA A 105 -6.81 0.81 -6.53
CA ALA A 105 -7.54 2.01 -6.14
C ALA A 105 -9.06 1.85 -6.29
N ALA A 106 -9.52 1.23 -7.37
CA ALA A 106 -10.94 0.94 -7.56
C ALA A 106 -11.47 -0.02 -6.47
N SER A 107 -10.72 -1.09 -6.18
CA SER A 107 -11.11 -2.11 -5.20
C SER A 107 -11.16 -1.58 -3.75
N ILE A 108 -10.28 -0.65 -3.36
CA ILE A 108 -10.34 -0.01 -2.04
C ILE A 108 -11.54 0.96 -1.96
N VAL A 109 -11.85 1.68 -3.03
CA VAL A 109 -12.99 2.60 -3.09
C VAL A 109 -14.33 1.86 -3.10
N SER A 110 -14.43 0.72 -3.81
CA SER A 110 -15.67 -0.10 -3.83
C SER A 110 -15.90 -0.87 -2.52
N GLY A 111 -14.86 -1.00 -1.66
CA GLY A 111 -14.93 -1.80 -0.44
C GLY A 111 -14.66 -3.30 -0.65
N ASP A 112 -14.12 -3.68 -1.82
CA ASP A 112 -13.67 -5.06 -2.07
C ASP A 112 -12.36 -5.37 -1.34
N LEU A 113 -11.58 -4.34 -1.01
CA LEU A 113 -10.41 -4.39 -0.15
C LEU A 113 -10.63 -3.55 1.11
N ASP A 114 -10.01 -3.96 2.22
CA ASP A 114 -10.02 -3.23 3.48
C ASP A 114 -8.73 -2.43 3.68
N ILE A 115 -7.61 -3.02 3.28
CA ILE A 115 -6.27 -2.43 3.32
C ILE A 115 -5.65 -2.53 1.93
N ALA A 116 -4.93 -1.48 1.53
CA ALA A 116 -4.20 -1.47 0.26
C ALA A 116 -2.79 -0.89 0.43
N LEU A 117 -1.83 -1.46 -0.33
CA LEU A 117 -0.48 -0.96 -0.45
C LEU A 117 -0.34 -0.28 -1.81
N VAL A 118 -0.21 1.04 -1.80
CA VAL A 118 -0.32 1.90 -3.00
C VAL A 118 0.83 2.90 -3.09
N PRO A 119 1.09 3.49 -4.28
CA PRO A 119 2.01 4.61 -4.41
C PRO A 119 1.63 5.77 -3.48
N ALA A 120 2.63 6.43 -2.91
CA ALA A 120 2.41 7.43 -1.88
C ALA A 120 1.52 8.61 -2.33
N ASN A 121 1.72 9.12 -3.54
CA ASN A 121 0.87 10.17 -4.09
C ASN A 121 -0.56 9.70 -4.33
N LEU A 122 -0.76 8.44 -4.76
CA LEU A 122 -2.09 7.88 -4.99
C LEU A 122 -2.90 7.79 -3.71
N ALA A 123 -2.26 7.53 -2.56
CA ALA A 123 -2.93 7.54 -1.26
C ALA A 123 -3.59 8.92 -0.98
N ALA A 124 -2.89 10.03 -1.26
CA ALA A 124 -3.44 11.38 -1.13
C ALA A 124 -4.57 11.64 -2.12
N VAL A 125 -4.42 11.20 -3.38
CA VAL A 125 -5.48 11.29 -4.40
C VAL A 125 -6.74 10.52 -3.96
N LEU A 126 -6.56 9.31 -3.40
CA LEU A 126 -7.66 8.48 -2.88
C LEU A 126 -8.34 9.15 -1.69
N TYR A 127 -7.58 9.70 -0.74
CA TYR A 127 -8.13 10.46 0.37
C TYR A 127 -9.04 11.59 -0.12
N LYS A 128 -8.57 12.37 -1.12
CA LYS A 128 -9.36 13.46 -1.71
C LYS A 128 -10.61 12.95 -2.44
N LYS A 129 -10.47 11.91 -3.27
CA LYS A 129 -11.58 11.34 -4.05
C LYS A 129 -12.65 10.68 -3.19
N THR A 130 -12.26 10.13 -2.05
CA THR A 130 -13.18 9.47 -1.11
C THR A 130 -13.67 10.37 0.01
N GLU A 131 -13.34 11.68 -0.04
CA GLU A 131 -13.73 12.64 0.99
C GLU A 131 -13.29 12.21 2.40
N GLY A 132 -12.03 11.78 2.53
CA GLY A 132 -11.43 11.37 3.81
C GLY A 132 -11.71 9.92 4.24
N LYS A 133 -12.28 9.08 3.37
CA LYS A 133 -12.65 7.68 3.73
C LYS A 133 -11.50 6.68 3.65
N VAL A 134 -10.26 7.14 3.51
CA VAL A 134 -9.05 6.33 3.64
C VAL A 134 -8.04 7.01 4.56
N LYS A 135 -7.28 6.22 5.33
CA LYS A 135 -6.21 6.69 6.22
C LYS A 135 -4.92 5.96 5.95
N VAL A 136 -3.78 6.62 6.18
CA VAL A 136 -2.45 5.98 6.09
C VAL A 136 -2.10 5.33 7.41
N LEU A 137 -1.73 4.05 7.37
CA LEU A 137 -1.27 3.27 8.51
C LEU A 137 0.26 3.32 8.66
N SER A 138 0.98 3.20 7.54
CA SER A 138 2.45 3.15 7.54
C SER A 138 3.05 3.47 6.17
N ILE A 139 4.34 3.81 6.18
CA ILE A 139 5.20 3.71 5.01
C ILE A 139 5.65 2.26 4.91
N ASN A 140 5.47 1.64 3.74
CA ASN A 140 5.91 0.26 3.49
C ASN A 140 7.16 0.18 2.61
N THR A 141 7.44 1.24 1.82
CA THR A 141 8.56 1.29 0.89
C THR A 141 9.07 2.73 0.76
N MET A 142 10.35 2.95 1.04
CA MET A 142 11.03 4.21 0.78
C MET A 142 11.47 4.29 -0.69
N GLY A 143 12.36 5.22 -1.06
CA GLY A 143 12.84 5.37 -2.43
C GLY A 143 13.50 4.11 -2.97
N VAL A 144 13.01 3.59 -4.10
CA VAL A 144 13.48 2.35 -4.76
C VAL A 144 13.71 2.56 -6.26
N LEU A 145 13.68 3.81 -6.70
CA LEU A 145 13.84 4.15 -8.11
C LEU A 145 15.32 4.32 -8.44
N GLU A 146 15.78 3.61 -9.47
CA GLU A 146 17.16 3.67 -9.95
C GLU A 146 17.20 4.09 -11.42
N CYS A 147 18.11 4.96 -11.75
CA CYS A 147 18.52 5.19 -13.14
C CYS A 147 19.52 4.12 -13.54
N VAL A 148 19.19 3.35 -14.58
CA VAL A 148 20.01 2.24 -15.09
C VAL A 148 20.27 2.45 -16.58
N THR A 149 21.52 2.20 -17.00
CA THR A 149 21.98 2.31 -18.41
C THR A 149 23.35 1.67 -18.58
N GLY A 150 23.74 1.36 -19.80
CA GLY A 150 25.11 1.02 -20.19
C GLY A 150 25.91 2.23 -20.71
N ASP A 151 25.28 3.41 -20.85
CA ASP A 151 26.00 4.63 -21.22
C ASP A 151 26.81 5.18 -20.03
N ALA A 152 28.14 5.00 -20.09
CA ALA A 152 29.06 5.43 -19.04
C ALA A 152 29.13 6.95 -18.80
N ASN A 153 28.53 7.75 -19.69
CA ASN A 153 28.45 9.19 -19.55
C ASN A 153 27.30 9.63 -18.62
N ILE A 154 26.34 8.76 -18.35
CA ILE A 154 25.23 9.03 -17.43
C ILE A 154 25.64 8.62 -16.02
N LYS A 155 25.80 9.60 -15.11
CA LYS A 155 26.23 9.40 -13.71
C LYS A 155 25.39 10.17 -12.70
N SER A 156 24.59 11.14 -13.18
CA SER A 156 23.78 12.01 -12.34
C SER A 156 22.52 12.45 -13.08
N VAL A 157 21.60 13.09 -12.37
CA VAL A 157 20.39 13.69 -12.95
C VAL A 157 20.73 14.68 -14.06
N LYS A 158 21.82 15.45 -13.90
CA LYS A 158 22.23 16.47 -14.88
C LYS A 158 22.58 15.90 -16.25
N ASP A 159 23.06 14.66 -16.29
CA ASP A 159 23.46 14.01 -17.54
C ASP A 159 22.25 13.55 -18.38
N LEU A 160 21.03 13.70 -17.85
CA LEU A 160 19.78 13.40 -18.56
C LEU A 160 19.34 14.53 -19.50
N ALA A 161 20.04 15.68 -19.54
CA ALA A 161 19.72 16.78 -20.44
C ALA A 161 19.77 16.33 -21.92
N GLY A 162 18.69 16.59 -22.66
CA GLY A 162 18.54 16.19 -24.06
C GLY A 162 18.40 14.68 -24.31
N LYS A 163 18.19 13.89 -23.25
CA LYS A 163 18.06 12.44 -23.33
C LYS A 163 16.60 11.98 -23.30
N THR A 164 16.37 10.76 -23.79
CA THR A 164 15.13 10.03 -23.60
C THR A 164 15.32 9.04 -22.46
N VAL A 165 14.44 9.08 -21.46
CA VAL A 165 14.41 8.20 -20.28
C VAL A 165 13.14 7.38 -20.31
N TYR A 166 13.28 6.06 -20.28
CA TYR A 166 12.14 5.14 -20.17
C TYR A 166 11.75 4.95 -18.71
N SER A 167 10.44 5.02 -18.41
CA SER A 167 9.94 4.82 -17.05
C SER A 167 8.58 4.13 -17.06
N THR A 168 8.11 3.73 -15.88
CA THR A 168 6.74 3.26 -15.64
C THR A 168 6.01 4.22 -14.70
N GLY A 169 4.73 3.95 -14.44
CA GLY A 169 4.01 4.67 -13.40
C GLY A 169 3.66 6.11 -13.74
N GLN A 170 3.21 6.36 -14.97
CA GLN A 170 2.65 7.65 -15.36
C GLN A 170 1.53 8.06 -14.39
N GLY A 171 1.55 9.31 -13.89
CA GLY A 171 0.61 9.81 -12.88
C GLY A 171 0.86 9.28 -11.46
N THR A 172 1.97 8.59 -11.23
CA THR A 172 2.33 8.06 -9.91
C THR A 172 3.76 8.46 -9.48
N THR A 173 4.20 8.00 -8.32
CA THR A 173 5.51 8.34 -7.73
C THR A 173 6.69 8.35 -8.71
N PRO A 174 6.88 7.36 -9.61
CA PRO A 174 8.03 7.39 -10.53
C PRO A 174 8.08 8.63 -11.41
N GLU A 175 6.97 9.03 -11.99
CA GLU A 175 6.91 10.23 -12.82
C GLU A 175 7.21 11.49 -12.01
N TYR A 176 6.49 11.70 -10.92
CA TYR A 176 6.61 12.92 -10.13
C TYR A 176 7.99 13.06 -9.50
N ALA A 177 8.57 11.97 -8.98
CA ALA A 177 9.91 12.01 -8.42
C ALA A 177 10.98 12.37 -9.48
N LEU A 178 10.89 11.78 -10.68
CA LEU A 178 11.82 12.09 -11.76
C LEU A 178 11.66 13.54 -12.23
N ARG A 179 10.43 14.01 -12.46
CA ARG A 179 10.18 15.40 -12.86
C ARG A 179 10.65 16.40 -11.82
N PHE A 180 10.42 16.14 -10.54
CA PHE A 180 10.93 16.97 -9.46
C PHE A 180 12.46 17.08 -9.52
N LEU A 181 13.16 15.96 -9.65
CA LEU A 181 14.62 15.99 -9.74
C LEU A 181 15.11 16.71 -11.00
N LEU A 182 14.50 16.48 -12.16
CA LEU A 182 14.85 17.20 -13.39
C LEU A 182 14.72 18.72 -13.21
N GLU A 183 13.66 19.19 -12.57
CA GLU A 183 13.44 20.59 -12.26
C GLU A 183 14.48 21.14 -11.28
N GLN A 184 14.71 20.45 -10.14
CA GLN A 184 15.64 20.90 -9.11
C GLN A 184 17.11 20.93 -9.59
N TYR A 185 17.48 20.07 -10.53
CA TYR A 185 18.81 20.06 -11.15
C TYR A 185 18.92 20.92 -12.43
N ASP A 186 17.86 21.71 -12.75
CA ASP A 186 17.76 22.56 -13.97
C ASP A 186 17.99 21.78 -15.27
N VAL A 187 17.53 20.51 -15.33
CA VAL A 187 17.63 19.66 -16.52
C VAL A 187 16.47 19.95 -17.46
N LYS A 188 16.81 20.50 -18.63
CA LYS A 188 15.87 20.81 -19.69
C LYS A 188 15.95 19.76 -20.79
N ASP A 189 14.89 19.68 -21.59
CA ASP A 189 14.82 18.84 -22.80
C ASP A 189 14.99 17.33 -22.54
N CYS A 190 14.76 16.86 -21.30
CA CYS A 190 14.66 15.43 -21.00
C CYS A 190 13.26 14.92 -21.39
N THR A 191 13.21 13.94 -22.28
CA THR A 191 11.97 13.29 -22.68
C THR A 191 11.74 12.05 -21.81
N ILE A 192 10.56 11.92 -21.21
CA ILE A 192 10.18 10.71 -20.46
C ILE A 192 9.20 9.91 -21.31
N GLU A 193 9.59 8.68 -21.69
CA GLU A 193 8.71 7.71 -22.35
C GLU A 193 8.19 6.68 -21.36
N PHE A 194 6.87 6.59 -21.21
CA PHE A 194 6.24 5.64 -20.29
C PHE A 194 5.92 4.32 -21.00
N LYS A 195 6.19 3.23 -20.28
CA LYS A 195 5.77 1.88 -20.62
C LYS A 195 4.78 1.36 -19.58
N SER A 196 3.94 0.43 -19.98
CA SER A 196 2.90 -0.13 -19.10
C SER A 196 3.51 -0.92 -17.96
N GLU A 197 4.62 -1.64 -18.20
CA GLU A 197 5.24 -2.50 -17.21
C GLU A 197 6.77 -2.38 -17.21
N ALA A 198 7.37 -2.54 -16.02
CA ALA A 198 8.82 -2.49 -15.83
C ALA A 198 9.56 -3.63 -16.56
N THR A 199 8.91 -4.76 -16.77
CA THR A 199 9.44 -5.91 -17.53
C THR A 199 9.65 -5.57 -19.02
N GLU A 200 8.80 -4.71 -19.58
CA GLU A 200 8.96 -4.21 -20.95
C GLU A 200 10.23 -3.37 -21.09
N ILE A 201 10.47 -2.47 -20.11
CA ILE A 201 11.69 -1.65 -20.09
C ILE A 201 12.94 -2.51 -19.88
N ALA A 202 12.88 -3.52 -19.00
CA ALA A 202 14.00 -4.45 -18.83
C ALA A 202 14.33 -5.18 -20.13
N SER A 203 13.32 -5.51 -20.95
CA SER A 203 13.51 -6.11 -22.29
C SER A 203 14.15 -5.13 -23.27
N LEU A 204 13.76 -3.85 -23.26
CA LEU A 204 14.41 -2.80 -24.08
C LEU A 204 15.89 -2.63 -23.72
N LEU A 205 16.23 -2.66 -22.44
CA LEU A 205 17.62 -2.57 -21.96
C LEU A 205 18.42 -3.83 -22.28
N LYS A 206 17.77 -4.99 -22.36
CA LYS A 206 18.40 -6.24 -22.79
C LYS A 206 18.82 -6.18 -24.25
N GLU A 207 18.00 -5.57 -25.10
CA GLU A 207 18.27 -5.41 -26.53
C GLU A 207 19.29 -4.29 -26.80
N ASP A 208 19.21 -3.18 -26.07
CA ASP A 208 20.08 -2.01 -26.21
C ASP A 208 20.43 -1.45 -24.84
N ALA A 209 21.61 -1.82 -24.33
CA ALA A 209 22.10 -1.34 -23.04
C ALA A 209 22.31 0.18 -22.97
N THR A 210 22.46 0.86 -24.10
CA THR A 210 22.69 2.33 -24.13
C THR A 210 21.45 3.15 -23.82
N LYS A 211 20.25 2.52 -23.86
CA LYS A 211 19.02 3.17 -23.39
C LYS A 211 19.13 3.54 -21.93
N ILE A 212 18.45 4.62 -21.56
CA ILE A 212 18.42 5.13 -20.18
C ILE A 212 17.04 4.83 -19.62
N ALA A 213 16.97 4.21 -18.45
CA ALA A 213 15.69 3.94 -17.81
C ALA A 213 15.71 4.28 -16.31
N VAL A 214 14.56 4.75 -15.82
CA VAL A 214 14.26 4.82 -14.39
C VAL A 214 13.30 3.69 -14.06
N LEU A 215 13.80 2.72 -13.28
CA LEU A 215 13.09 1.53 -12.90
C LEU A 215 13.00 1.41 -11.38
N PRO A 216 11.87 0.92 -10.84
CA PRO A 216 11.83 0.52 -9.44
C PRO A 216 12.59 -0.79 -9.23
N GLN A 217 13.14 -0.98 -8.05
CA GLN A 217 13.49 -2.32 -7.62
C GLN A 217 12.21 -3.18 -7.50
N PRO A 218 12.29 -4.46 -7.77
CA PRO A 218 13.46 -5.28 -8.16
C PRO A 218 13.79 -5.25 -9.66
N PHE A 219 13.05 -4.51 -10.48
CA PHE A 219 13.19 -4.53 -11.95
C PHE A 219 14.50 -3.90 -12.44
N ALA A 220 15.06 -2.94 -11.70
CA ALA A 220 16.40 -2.43 -11.97
C ALA A 220 17.45 -3.56 -11.88
N THR A 221 17.38 -4.41 -10.85
CA THR A 221 18.24 -5.60 -10.72
C THR A 221 17.98 -6.61 -11.85
N VAL A 222 16.71 -6.83 -12.24
CA VAL A 222 16.38 -7.72 -13.37
C VAL A 222 17.07 -7.24 -14.65
N ALA A 223 16.97 -5.95 -14.98
CA ALA A 223 17.62 -5.38 -16.17
C ALA A 223 19.15 -5.60 -16.14
N GLN A 224 19.79 -5.31 -15.01
CA GLN A 224 21.25 -5.51 -14.83
C GLN A 224 21.67 -6.98 -14.91
N VAL A 225 20.83 -7.94 -14.51
CA VAL A 225 21.12 -9.38 -14.63
C VAL A 225 20.89 -9.88 -16.05
N GLN A 226 19.91 -9.33 -16.76
CA GLN A 226 19.61 -9.70 -18.14
C GLN A 226 20.65 -9.18 -19.16
N ASN A 227 21.28 -8.04 -18.84
CA ASN A 227 22.35 -7.47 -19.64
C ASN A 227 23.43 -6.86 -18.72
N GLU A 228 24.59 -7.51 -18.67
CA GLU A 228 25.70 -7.10 -17.80
C GLU A 228 26.31 -5.75 -18.16
N ALA A 229 26.07 -5.22 -19.37
CA ALA A 229 26.46 -3.86 -19.75
C ALA A 229 25.60 -2.80 -19.04
N VAL A 230 24.36 -3.12 -18.66
CA VAL A 230 23.49 -2.21 -17.91
C VAL A 230 23.96 -2.12 -16.48
N LYS A 231 24.18 -0.91 -16.00
CA LYS A 231 24.60 -0.61 -14.61
C LYS A 231 23.66 0.43 -14.01
N ARG A 232 23.62 0.46 -12.67
CA ARG A 232 23.04 1.57 -11.93
C ARG A 232 23.94 2.80 -12.13
N ALA A 233 23.38 3.86 -12.69
CA ALA A 233 24.04 5.16 -12.82
C ALA A 233 23.95 5.97 -11.51
N PHE A 234 22.73 6.05 -10.96
CA PHE A 234 22.43 6.70 -9.68
C PHE A 234 21.07 6.22 -9.17
N THR A 235 20.76 6.50 -7.88
CA THR A 235 19.42 6.32 -7.34
C THR A 235 18.69 7.67 -7.27
N LEU A 236 17.37 7.67 -7.48
CA LEU A 236 16.59 8.89 -7.29
C LEU A 236 16.52 9.28 -5.80
N TYR A 237 16.66 8.28 -4.90
CA TYR A 237 16.68 8.51 -3.47
C TYR A 237 17.92 9.33 -3.03
N ASP A 238 19.12 8.96 -3.51
CA ASP A 238 20.34 9.69 -3.21
C ASP A 238 20.30 11.11 -3.81
N ALA A 239 19.89 11.20 -5.09
CA ALA A 239 19.75 12.49 -5.77
C ALA A 239 18.75 13.43 -5.06
N TRP A 240 17.65 12.87 -4.50
CA TRP A 240 16.71 13.65 -3.69
C TRP A 240 17.33 14.12 -2.38
N SER A 241 18.05 13.23 -1.71
CA SER A 241 18.69 13.52 -0.43
C SER A 241 19.79 14.61 -0.54
N GLU A 242 20.48 14.66 -1.69
CA GLU A 242 21.49 15.70 -1.99
C GLU A 242 20.91 17.11 -2.09
N LEU A 243 19.63 17.25 -2.37
CA LEU A 243 18.95 18.56 -2.46
C LEU A 243 18.81 19.24 -1.09
N ASN A 244 19.00 18.52 0.02
CA ASN A 244 18.79 19.00 1.39
C ASN A 244 17.41 19.65 1.61
N VAL A 245 16.40 19.19 0.90
CA VAL A 245 15.01 19.59 1.12
C VAL A 245 14.45 18.88 2.36
N ASP A 246 13.52 19.53 3.07
CA ASP A 246 12.90 18.94 4.26
C ASP A 246 11.85 17.87 3.87
N SER A 247 12.27 16.93 3.02
CA SER A 247 11.45 15.80 2.62
C SER A 247 12.32 14.61 2.20
N GLN A 248 11.73 13.42 2.21
CA GLN A 248 12.35 12.17 1.77
C GLN A 248 11.49 11.53 0.68
N LEU A 249 12.14 10.86 -0.27
CA LEU A 249 11.41 10.16 -1.33
C LEU A 249 10.70 8.91 -0.76
N VAL A 250 9.38 8.96 -0.73
CA VAL A 250 8.51 7.85 -0.31
C VAL A 250 7.89 7.20 -1.53
N THR A 251 8.02 5.88 -1.66
CA THR A 251 7.44 5.15 -2.80
C THR A 251 6.07 4.59 -2.47
N GLY A 252 5.91 3.90 -1.34
CA GLY A 252 4.70 3.14 -1.02
C GLY A 252 4.16 3.40 0.37
N LEU A 253 2.84 3.51 0.45
CA LEU A 253 2.07 3.62 1.68
C LEU A 253 1.09 2.46 1.83
N THR A 254 0.85 2.08 3.06
CA THR A 254 -0.23 1.19 3.45
C THR A 254 -1.40 2.05 3.91
N ILE A 255 -2.54 1.90 3.25
CA ILE A 255 -3.77 2.62 3.57
C ILE A 255 -4.87 1.66 4.00
N VAL A 256 -5.81 2.16 4.80
CA VAL A 256 -6.99 1.45 5.27
C VAL A 256 -8.25 2.25 4.98
N ARG A 257 -9.38 1.59 4.71
CA ARG A 257 -10.69 2.26 4.68
C ARG A 257 -11.04 2.75 6.09
N SER A 258 -11.46 4.02 6.22
CA SER A 258 -11.82 4.62 7.51
C SER A 258 -12.92 3.82 8.23
N GLU A 259 -13.96 3.42 7.49
CA GLU A 259 -15.05 2.60 8.02
C GLU A 259 -14.55 1.26 8.61
N PHE A 260 -13.62 0.58 7.93
CA PHE A 260 -13.05 -0.67 8.43
C PHE A 260 -12.20 -0.45 9.69
N LEU A 261 -11.41 0.61 9.71
CA LEU A 261 -10.62 0.99 10.88
C LEU A 261 -11.50 1.29 12.10
N GLU A 262 -12.61 2.01 11.91
CA GLU A 262 -13.57 2.34 12.97
C GLU A 262 -14.29 1.11 13.53
N GLN A 263 -14.64 0.16 12.66
CA GLN A 263 -15.33 -1.08 13.05
C GLN A 263 -14.39 -2.12 13.66
N HIS A 264 -13.12 -2.16 13.22
CA HIS A 264 -12.16 -3.22 13.54
C HIS A 264 -10.77 -2.68 13.94
N PRO A 265 -10.67 -1.73 14.91
CA PRO A 265 -9.39 -1.11 15.26
C PRO A 265 -8.36 -2.12 15.80
N ALA A 266 -8.80 -3.14 16.53
CA ALA A 266 -7.93 -4.18 17.05
C ALA A 266 -7.34 -5.06 15.93
N ALA A 267 -8.14 -5.40 14.90
CA ALA A 267 -7.68 -6.15 13.75
C ALA A 267 -6.66 -5.35 12.92
N VAL A 268 -6.89 -4.04 12.72
CA VAL A 268 -5.95 -3.16 12.02
C VAL A 268 -4.64 -3.05 12.79
N LYS A 269 -4.69 -2.89 14.11
CA LYS A 269 -3.48 -2.88 14.96
C LYS A 269 -2.70 -4.19 14.87
N THR A 270 -3.40 -5.32 14.87
CA THR A 270 -2.80 -6.64 14.66
C THR A 270 -2.14 -6.75 13.29
N PHE A 271 -2.80 -6.29 12.23
CA PHE A 271 -2.21 -6.26 10.90
C PHE A 271 -0.92 -5.43 10.84
N MET A 272 -0.89 -4.25 11.46
CA MET A 272 0.31 -3.41 11.48
C MET A 272 1.50 -4.13 12.14
N GLN A 273 1.25 -4.87 13.23
CA GLN A 273 2.26 -5.67 13.92
C GLN A 273 2.73 -6.85 13.05
N ASP A 274 1.80 -7.56 12.42
CA ASP A 274 2.09 -8.70 11.55
C ASP A 274 2.84 -8.26 10.29
N ALA A 275 2.46 -7.14 9.68
CA ALA A 275 3.15 -6.56 8.54
C ALA A 275 4.60 -6.13 8.89
N ALA A 276 4.78 -5.47 10.05
CA ALA A 276 6.12 -5.10 10.52
C ALA A 276 7.01 -6.34 10.73
N LYS A 277 6.46 -7.38 11.37
CA LYS A 277 7.14 -8.66 11.55
C LYS A 277 7.52 -9.32 10.22
N SER A 278 6.63 -9.26 9.21
CA SER A 278 6.90 -9.80 7.88
C SER A 278 8.05 -9.06 7.18
N VAL A 279 8.09 -7.72 7.30
CA VAL A 279 9.19 -6.90 6.78
C VAL A 279 10.50 -7.22 7.48
N GLU A 280 10.49 -7.41 8.80
CA GLU A 280 11.67 -7.81 9.57
C GLU A 280 12.17 -9.21 9.15
N ALA A 281 11.26 -10.17 8.98
CA ALA A 281 11.61 -11.49 8.47
C ALA A 281 12.24 -11.42 7.06
N ALA A 282 11.74 -10.52 6.18
CA ALA A 282 12.32 -10.32 4.86
C ALA A 282 13.76 -9.78 4.90
N LYS A 283 14.09 -8.97 5.90
CA LYS A 283 15.46 -8.46 6.09
C LYS A 283 16.40 -9.49 6.73
N ASN A 284 15.89 -10.28 7.67
CA ASN A 284 16.69 -11.24 8.45
C ASN A 284 16.93 -12.56 7.69
N ASP A 285 16.00 -12.99 6.84
CA ASP A 285 16.12 -14.21 6.03
C ASP A 285 15.83 -13.89 4.56
N THR A 286 16.82 -13.29 3.91
CA THR A 286 16.74 -12.91 2.50
C THR A 286 16.67 -14.12 1.56
N GLU A 287 17.22 -15.28 1.94
CA GLU A 287 17.17 -16.51 1.14
C GLU A 287 15.75 -17.03 1.04
N LYS A 288 15.13 -17.32 2.20
CA LYS A 288 13.74 -17.80 2.28
C LYS A 288 12.77 -16.80 1.65
N THR A 289 12.96 -15.51 1.93
CA THR A 289 12.09 -14.47 1.37
C THR A 289 12.22 -14.39 -0.15
N ALA A 290 13.42 -14.56 -0.70
CA ALA A 290 13.62 -14.58 -2.16
C ALA A 290 12.93 -15.78 -2.83
N GLU A 291 12.92 -16.95 -2.18
CA GLU A 291 12.16 -18.11 -2.65
C GLU A 291 10.66 -17.83 -2.69
N LEU A 292 10.11 -17.19 -1.64
CA LEU A 292 8.69 -16.78 -1.60
C LEU A 292 8.36 -15.74 -2.66
N ILE A 293 9.21 -14.75 -2.88
CA ILE A 293 9.07 -13.76 -3.95
C ILE A 293 8.95 -14.43 -5.32
N ALA A 294 9.74 -15.49 -5.56
CA ALA A 294 9.66 -16.27 -6.79
C ALA A 294 8.40 -17.15 -6.83
N GLU A 295 8.05 -17.81 -5.73
CA GLU A 295 6.84 -18.63 -5.59
C GLU A 295 5.57 -17.81 -5.91
N TYR A 296 5.49 -16.57 -5.41
CA TYR A 296 4.35 -15.67 -5.67
C TYR A 296 4.45 -14.92 -7.02
N GLY A 297 5.46 -15.22 -7.84
CA GLY A 297 5.60 -14.66 -9.17
C GLY A 297 5.87 -13.14 -9.21
N ILE A 298 6.37 -12.55 -8.11
CA ILE A 298 6.79 -11.14 -8.10
C ILE A 298 8.03 -10.98 -8.98
N ILE A 299 9.02 -11.87 -8.80
CA ILE A 299 10.19 -12.04 -9.65
C ILE A 299 10.32 -13.53 -9.99
N GLU A 300 10.57 -13.85 -11.26
CA GLU A 300 10.57 -15.23 -11.74
C GLU A 300 11.62 -16.14 -11.09
N LYS A 301 12.77 -15.56 -10.63
CA LYS A 301 13.92 -16.33 -10.17
C LYS A 301 14.37 -15.87 -8.78
N ALA A 302 14.38 -16.78 -7.81
CA ALA A 302 14.83 -16.52 -6.45
C ALA A 302 16.25 -15.91 -6.35
N PRO A 303 17.26 -16.30 -7.12
CA PRO A 303 18.57 -15.65 -7.09
C PRO A 303 18.55 -14.17 -7.47
N ILE A 304 17.66 -13.77 -8.38
CA ILE A 304 17.49 -12.36 -8.75
C ILE A 304 16.75 -11.62 -7.62
N ALA A 305 15.69 -12.21 -7.07
CA ALA A 305 14.97 -11.66 -5.94
C ALA A 305 15.89 -11.45 -4.72
N LYS A 306 16.77 -12.42 -4.42
CA LYS A 306 17.77 -12.34 -3.35
C LYS A 306 18.72 -11.15 -3.54
N LYS A 307 19.18 -10.93 -4.78
CA LYS A 307 20.07 -9.81 -5.11
C LYS A 307 19.35 -8.47 -5.00
N ALA A 308 18.07 -8.41 -5.37
CA ALA A 308 17.27 -7.18 -5.39
C ALA A 308 16.74 -6.79 -3.99
N LEU A 309 16.44 -7.76 -3.12
CA LEU A 309 15.73 -7.55 -1.87
C LEU A 309 16.36 -6.49 -0.94
N PRO A 310 17.71 -6.46 -0.75
CA PRO A 310 18.34 -5.39 0.05
C PRO A 310 18.13 -3.99 -0.51
N GLU A 311 17.96 -3.86 -1.83
CA GLU A 311 17.77 -2.59 -2.55
C GLU A 311 16.29 -2.16 -2.62
N CYS A 312 15.37 -3.01 -2.14
CA CYS A 312 13.93 -2.74 -2.19
C CYS A 312 13.44 -1.79 -1.09
N ASN A 313 14.32 -1.35 -0.21
CA ASN A 313 14.08 -0.36 0.83
C ASN A 313 12.76 -0.55 1.59
N LEU A 314 12.49 -1.83 1.97
CA LEU A 314 11.28 -2.23 2.68
C LEU A 314 11.32 -1.70 4.11
N VAL A 315 10.23 -1.06 4.54
CA VAL A 315 10.08 -0.51 5.88
C VAL A 315 8.68 -0.78 6.43
N SER A 316 8.49 -0.51 7.71
CA SER A 316 7.18 -0.48 8.37
C SER A 316 7.18 0.68 9.36
N THR A 317 7.26 1.91 8.83
CA THR A 317 7.29 3.14 9.63
C THR A 317 5.86 3.65 9.85
N SER A 318 5.45 3.86 11.10
CA SER A 318 4.11 4.30 11.47
C SER A 318 4.15 5.46 12.49
N GLY A 319 2.99 5.96 12.92
CA GLY A 319 2.89 7.01 13.93
C GLY A 319 3.44 8.36 13.46
N GLU A 320 3.99 9.15 14.37
CA GLU A 320 4.46 10.51 14.11
C GLU A 320 5.61 10.58 13.10
N GLU A 321 6.50 9.58 13.07
CA GLU A 321 7.58 9.51 12.08
C GLU A 321 7.01 9.33 10.67
N MET A 322 6.05 8.44 10.49
CA MET A 322 5.33 8.26 9.22
C MET A 322 4.66 9.56 8.81
N LYS A 323 3.91 10.21 9.71
CA LYS A 323 3.22 11.48 9.43
C LYS A 323 4.20 12.56 8.97
N LYS A 324 5.29 12.77 9.71
CA LYS A 324 6.32 13.76 9.36
C LYS A 324 6.90 13.50 7.98
N THR A 325 7.30 12.27 7.70
CA THR A 325 7.93 11.89 6.43
C THR A 325 6.97 12.01 5.26
N VAL A 326 5.74 11.49 5.40
CA VAL A 326 4.72 11.52 4.34
C VAL A 326 4.25 12.94 4.06
N SER A 327 3.99 13.75 5.11
CA SER A 327 3.55 15.15 4.92
C SER A 327 4.60 15.99 4.20
N GLY A 328 5.88 15.83 4.55
CA GLY A 328 6.99 16.51 3.86
C GLY A 328 7.07 16.10 2.39
N TYR A 329 6.98 14.81 2.10
CA TYR A 329 6.98 14.31 0.73
C TYR A 329 5.78 14.82 -0.10
N LEU A 330 4.57 14.70 0.44
CA LEU A 330 3.36 15.15 -0.26
C LEU A 330 3.35 16.67 -0.48
N LYS A 331 3.92 17.45 0.47
CA LYS A 331 4.09 18.88 0.30
C LYS A 331 5.03 19.20 -0.88
N THR A 332 6.15 18.50 -0.99
CA THR A 332 7.09 18.68 -2.11
C THR A 332 6.40 18.40 -3.45
N LEU A 333 5.62 17.32 -3.53
CA LEU A 333 4.86 17.00 -4.75
C LEU A 333 3.77 18.05 -5.04
N PHE A 334 3.06 18.51 -4.01
CA PHE A 334 2.02 19.53 -4.15
C PHE A 334 2.59 20.87 -4.66
N ASP A 335 3.73 21.28 -4.12
CA ASP A 335 4.40 22.53 -4.53
C ASP A 335 4.84 22.48 -6.00
N GLN A 336 5.23 21.29 -6.50
CA GLN A 336 5.56 21.04 -7.89
C GLN A 336 4.34 20.99 -8.81
N ASP A 337 3.39 20.14 -8.48
CA ASP A 337 2.10 19.98 -9.20
C ASP A 337 1.00 19.57 -8.22
N PRO A 338 0.09 20.47 -7.85
CA PRO A 338 -1.01 20.15 -6.96
C PRO A 338 -1.85 18.93 -7.39
N LYS A 339 -1.94 18.64 -8.70
CA LYS A 339 -2.69 17.49 -9.21
C LYS A 339 -2.07 16.17 -8.80
N SER A 340 -0.75 16.14 -8.56
CA SER A 340 -0.03 14.94 -8.11
C SER A 340 -0.62 14.32 -6.85
N VAL A 341 -1.19 15.15 -5.97
CA VAL A 341 -1.79 14.75 -4.68
C VAL A 341 -3.31 14.97 -4.64
N GLY A 342 -3.96 15.13 -5.80
CA GLY A 342 -5.41 15.31 -5.91
C GLY A 342 -5.91 16.74 -5.74
N GLY A 343 -5.04 17.74 -5.89
CA GLY A 343 -5.38 19.17 -5.90
C GLY A 343 -5.35 19.86 -4.54
N ALA A 344 -5.17 19.12 -3.46
CA ALA A 344 -5.01 19.65 -2.10
C ALA A 344 -4.21 18.68 -1.24
N LEU A 345 -3.45 19.20 -0.28
CA LEU A 345 -2.80 18.36 0.74
C LEU A 345 -3.86 17.70 1.62
N PRO A 346 -3.65 16.43 2.05
CA PRO A 346 -4.52 15.79 3.01
C PRO A 346 -4.55 16.51 4.34
N ALA A 347 -5.68 16.44 5.05
CA ALA A 347 -5.83 16.96 6.41
C ALA A 347 -5.18 16.01 7.45
N GLU A 348 -5.17 16.44 8.71
CA GLU A 348 -4.54 15.72 9.82
C GLU A 348 -5.10 14.31 10.03
N ASP A 349 -6.39 14.13 9.80
CA ASP A 349 -7.09 12.85 9.95
C ASP A 349 -6.74 11.80 8.89
N PHE A 350 -5.96 12.19 7.86
CA PHE A 350 -5.37 11.25 6.89
C PHE A 350 -4.38 10.28 7.55
N TYR A 351 -3.70 10.71 8.62
CA TYR A 351 -2.65 9.95 9.26
C TYR A 351 -3.19 9.20 10.48
N TYR A 352 -3.14 7.87 10.48
CA TYR A 352 -3.45 7.08 11.66
C TYR A 352 -2.23 6.99 12.57
N LEU A 353 -2.34 7.49 13.78
CA LEU A 353 -1.22 7.57 14.75
C LEU A 353 -1.23 6.43 15.77
N GLY A 354 -2.22 5.55 15.72
CA GLY A 354 -2.27 4.36 16.57
C GLY A 354 -3.09 4.55 17.86
N GLU A 355 -3.88 5.62 17.95
CA GLU A 355 -4.78 5.89 19.09
C GLU A 355 -6.12 5.20 18.96
#